data_638fa035ca4990fbacde77ba95066407
#
_entry.id   638fa035ca4990fbacde77ba95066407
#
_cell.length_a   1.000
_cell.length_b   1.000
_cell.length_c   1.000
_cell.angle_alpha   90.00
_cell.angle_beta   90.00
_cell.angle_gamma   90.00
#
_symmetry.space_group_name_H-M   'P 1'
#
loop_
_entity.id
_entity.type
_entity.pdbx_description
1 polymer ?
#
loop_
_entity_poly.entity_id
_entity_poly.type
_entity_poly.pdbx_seq_one_letter_code
_entity_poly.pdbx_strand_id
1 'polypeptide(L)'
;MSFVLIDLDHFKRLNDTRGHRAGYAVLRAVGVLLSDSIRAGDLACRYGGEEFLLVLPGTPAEVAVQRTDELRAALARLRVAD
;
A
#
# COMPACT_ATOMS: atom_id res chain seq x y z
N MET A 1 -1.54 -17.55 8.65
CA MET A 1 -2.11 -16.47 7.84
C MET A 1 -1.80 -15.13 8.49
N SER A 2 -1.37 -14.17 7.68
CA SER A 2 -1.06 -12.83 8.17
C SER A 2 -1.87 -11.79 7.42
N PHE A 3 -2.22 -10.72 8.13
CA PHE A 3 -2.91 -9.55 7.56
C PHE A 3 -2.02 -8.34 7.78
N VAL A 4 -1.89 -7.50 6.76
CA VAL A 4 -1.14 -6.25 6.84
C VAL A 4 -2.07 -5.12 6.46
N LEU A 5 -2.26 -4.18 7.38
CA LEU A 5 -3.07 -3.00 7.11
C LEU A 5 -2.14 -1.81 6.88
N ILE A 6 -2.32 -1.14 5.76
CA ILE A 6 -1.48 -0.02 5.35
C ILE A 6 -2.34 1.23 5.28
N ASP A 7 -1.91 2.28 5.98
CA ASP A 7 -2.58 3.57 5.98
C ASP A 7 -1.61 4.61 5.42
N LEU A 8 -2.04 5.36 4.41
CA LEU A 8 -1.18 6.35 3.74
C LEU A 8 -1.09 7.62 4.57
N ASP A 9 0.12 7.93 5.04
CA ASP A 9 0.38 9.13 5.82
C ASP A 9 0.14 10.39 5.00
N HIS A 10 -0.53 11.36 5.62
CA HIS A 10 -0.75 12.68 5.03
C HIS A 10 -1.56 12.68 3.73
N PHE A 11 -2.33 11.62 3.48
CA PHE A 11 -3.11 11.52 2.25
C PHE A 11 -4.16 12.63 2.14
N LYS A 12 -4.85 12.92 3.23
CA LYS A 12 -5.82 14.02 3.26
C LYS A 12 -5.14 15.35 2.94
N ARG A 13 -3.96 15.56 3.49
CA ARG A 13 -3.18 16.77 3.23
C ARG A 13 -2.80 16.89 1.77
N LEU A 14 -2.45 15.76 1.15
CA LEU A 14 -2.15 15.72 -0.28
C LEU A 14 -3.36 16.16 -1.09
N ASN A 15 -4.54 15.61 -0.80
CA ASN A 15 -5.78 15.99 -1.48
C ASN A 15 -6.09 17.46 -1.32
N ASP A 16 -5.94 17.98 -0.09
CA ASP A 16 -6.25 19.38 0.21
C ASP A 16 -5.29 20.33 -0.48
N THR A 17 -4.04 19.94 -0.65
CA THR A 17 -2.98 20.77 -1.20
C THR A 17 -2.89 20.66 -2.72
N ARG A 18 -3.02 19.46 -3.26
CA ARG A 18 -2.77 19.18 -4.69
C ARG A 18 -4.01 18.72 -5.45
N GLY A 19 -5.13 18.55 -4.76
CA GLY A 19 -6.40 18.16 -5.37
C GLY A 19 -6.59 16.66 -5.43
N HIS A 20 -7.84 16.27 -5.72
CA HIS A 20 -8.23 14.86 -5.74
C HIS A 20 -7.57 14.07 -6.86
N ARG A 21 -7.23 14.72 -7.98
CA ARG A 21 -6.53 14.05 -9.08
C ARG A 21 -5.17 13.51 -8.61
N ALA A 22 -4.42 14.32 -7.88
CA ALA A 22 -3.14 13.90 -7.32
C ALA A 22 -3.34 12.74 -6.34
N GLY A 23 -4.39 12.82 -5.51
CA GLY A 23 -4.73 11.74 -4.58
C GLY A 23 -5.03 10.42 -5.31
N TYR A 24 -5.82 10.47 -6.38
CA TYR A 24 -6.11 9.28 -7.18
C TYR A 24 -4.86 8.69 -7.82
N ALA A 25 -3.96 9.55 -8.31
CA ALA A 25 -2.72 9.10 -8.91
C ALA A 25 -1.86 8.34 -7.87
N VAL A 26 -1.80 8.85 -6.64
CA VAL A 26 -1.07 8.19 -5.55
C VAL A 26 -1.71 6.85 -5.21
N LEU A 27 -3.04 6.82 -5.06
CA LEU A 27 -3.76 5.57 -4.75
C LEU A 27 -3.50 4.51 -5.81
N ARG A 28 -3.52 4.90 -7.08
CA ARG A 28 -3.25 3.98 -8.19
C ARG A 28 -1.83 3.45 -8.14
N ALA A 29 -0.86 4.33 -7.92
CA ALA A 29 0.54 3.95 -7.86
C ALA A 29 0.81 2.99 -6.69
N VAL A 30 0.23 3.27 -5.53
CA VAL A 30 0.35 2.40 -4.36
C VAL A 30 -0.28 1.04 -4.66
N GLY A 31 -1.47 1.03 -5.25
CA GLY A 31 -2.14 -0.21 -5.61
C GLY A 31 -1.31 -1.08 -6.55
N VAL A 32 -0.70 -0.48 -7.56
CA VAL A 32 0.18 -1.20 -8.49
C VAL A 32 1.39 -1.77 -7.75
N LEU A 33 2.04 -0.95 -6.92
CA LEU A 33 3.19 -1.39 -6.14
C LEU A 33 2.84 -2.60 -5.26
N LEU A 34 1.72 -2.53 -4.56
CA LEU A 34 1.30 -3.62 -3.69
C LEU A 34 0.97 -4.88 -4.48
N SER A 35 0.28 -4.74 -5.61
CA SER A 35 -0.06 -5.87 -6.46
C SER A 35 1.18 -6.55 -7.01
N ASP A 36 2.19 -5.78 -7.38
CA ASP A 36 3.44 -6.31 -7.91
C ASP A 36 4.30 -6.96 -6.83
N SER A 37 4.05 -6.63 -5.57
CA SER A 37 4.87 -7.09 -4.43
C SER A 37 4.35 -8.36 -3.79
N ILE A 38 3.13 -8.78 -4.08
CA ILE A 38 2.53 -9.97 -3.46
C ILE A 38 2.81 -11.21 -4.29
N ARG A 39 2.69 -12.37 -3.64
CA ARG A 39 2.90 -13.68 -4.28
C ARG A 39 1.58 -14.25 -4.75
N ALA A 40 1.66 -15.30 -5.57
CA ALA A 40 0.47 -16.05 -5.97
C ALA A 40 -0.24 -16.57 -4.72
N GLY A 41 -1.56 -16.37 -4.65
CA GLY A 41 -2.35 -16.75 -3.49
C GLY A 41 -2.53 -15.64 -2.46
N ASP A 42 -1.68 -14.61 -2.49
CA ASP A 42 -1.87 -13.44 -1.65
C ASP A 42 -2.93 -12.53 -2.25
N LEU A 43 -3.51 -11.67 -1.42
CA LEU A 43 -4.52 -10.71 -1.86
C LEU A 43 -4.12 -9.31 -1.42
N ALA A 44 -4.25 -8.35 -2.32
CA ALA A 44 -4.10 -6.94 -2.00
C ALA A 44 -5.39 -6.23 -2.37
N CYS A 45 -5.95 -5.45 -1.46
CA CYS A 45 -7.18 -4.72 -1.76
C CYS A 45 -7.20 -3.38 -1.05
N ARG A 46 -7.96 -2.45 -1.61
CA ARG A 46 -8.21 -1.18 -0.96
C ARG A 46 -9.31 -1.37 0.08
N TYR A 47 -8.96 -1.10 1.33
CA TYR A 47 -9.84 -1.34 2.45
C TYR A 47 -10.72 -0.13 2.79
N GLY A 48 -10.14 1.06 2.69
CA GLY A 48 -10.85 2.31 2.95
C GLY A 48 -10.38 3.38 1.98
N GLY A 49 -10.67 4.65 2.28
CA GLY A 49 -10.32 5.77 1.40
C GLY A 49 -8.83 5.86 1.10
N GLU A 50 -8.02 5.63 2.11
CA GLU A 50 -6.55 5.73 2.03
C GLU A 50 -5.88 4.51 2.66
N GLU A 51 -6.62 3.42 2.78
CA GLU A 51 -6.15 2.22 3.48
C GLU A 51 -6.14 1.03 2.53
N PHE A 52 -5.10 0.22 2.65
CA PHE A 52 -4.96 -1.02 1.88
C PHE A 52 -4.78 -2.18 2.83
N LEU A 53 -5.30 -3.33 2.44
CA LEU A 53 -5.18 -4.56 3.21
C LEU A 53 -4.49 -5.62 2.36
N LEU A 54 -3.47 -6.25 2.93
CA LEU A 54 -2.85 -7.43 2.34
C LEU A 54 -3.25 -8.64 3.15
N VAL A 55 -3.63 -9.70 2.47
CA VAL A 55 -3.91 -11.00 3.08
C VAL A 55 -2.86 -11.96 2.57
N LEU A 56 -2.10 -12.54 3.51
CA LEU A 56 -0.93 -13.37 3.21
C LEU A 56 -1.14 -14.77 3.80
N PRO A 57 -1.87 -15.65 3.08
CA PRO A 57 -2.13 -16.99 3.56
C PRO A 57 -0.83 -17.79 3.75
N GLY A 58 -0.77 -18.57 4.81
CA GLY A 58 0.38 -19.41 5.07
C GLY A 58 1.67 -18.69 5.40
N THR A 59 1.61 -17.37 5.64
CA THR A 59 2.79 -16.56 5.93
C THR A 59 2.94 -16.40 7.43
N PRO A 60 4.07 -16.84 8.03
CA PRO A 60 4.31 -16.61 9.46
C PRO A 60 4.49 -15.13 9.76
N ALA A 61 4.27 -14.76 11.03
CA ALA A 61 4.31 -13.37 11.45
C ALA A 61 5.67 -12.72 11.17
N GLU A 62 6.76 -13.41 11.43
CA GLU A 62 8.12 -12.86 11.24
C GLU A 62 8.41 -12.60 9.76
N VAL A 63 7.89 -13.43 8.86
CA VAL A 63 8.03 -13.20 7.41
C VAL A 63 7.16 -12.01 6.99
N ALA A 64 5.95 -11.92 7.55
CA ALA A 64 5.06 -10.79 7.26
C ALA A 64 5.66 -9.46 7.70
N VAL A 65 6.32 -9.43 8.85
CA VAL A 65 7.02 -8.23 9.33
C VAL A 65 8.12 -7.82 8.36
N GLN A 66 8.93 -8.79 7.92
CA GLN A 66 10.01 -8.53 6.98
C GLN A 66 9.47 -7.96 5.66
N ARG A 67 8.42 -8.57 5.13
CA ARG A 67 7.80 -8.11 3.89
C ARG A 67 7.18 -6.72 4.06
N THR A 68 6.60 -6.45 5.21
CA THR A 68 6.04 -5.13 5.52
C THR A 68 7.13 -4.06 5.53
N ASP A 69 8.29 -4.37 6.11
CA ASP A 69 9.41 -3.43 6.14
C ASP A 69 9.92 -3.14 4.72
N GLU A 70 9.98 -4.15 3.88
CA GLU A 70 10.37 -3.98 2.49
C GLU A 70 9.37 -3.11 1.73
N LEU A 71 8.07 -3.32 1.95
CA LEU A 71 7.02 -2.52 1.34
C LEU A 71 7.08 -1.07 1.82
N ARG A 72 7.31 -0.87 3.11
CA ARG A 72 7.41 0.48 3.66
C ARG A 72 8.56 1.24 3.00
N ALA A 73 9.70 0.59 2.81
CA ALA A 73 10.85 1.20 2.15
C ALA A 73 10.52 1.52 0.68
N ALA A 74 9.84 0.62 -0.02
CA ALA A 74 9.44 0.84 -1.41
C ALA A 74 8.45 2.00 -1.53
N LEU A 75 7.48 2.08 -0.62
CA LEU A 75 6.50 3.16 -0.60
C LEU A 75 7.17 4.52 -0.34
N ALA A 76 8.17 4.54 0.53
CA ALA A 76 8.90 5.76 0.83
C ALA A 76 9.67 6.29 -0.38
N ARG A 77 10.05 5.40 -1.29
CA ARG A 77 10.78 5.76 -2.51
C ARG A 77 9.87 6.06 -3.69
N LEU A 78 8.57 5.82 -3.54
CA LEU A 78 7.61 5.99 -4.63
C LEU A 78 7.51 7.45 -5.04
N ARG A 79 7.56 7.70 -6.34
CA ARG A 79 7.36 9.03 -6.92
C ARG A 79 6.22 8.96 -7.92
N VAL A 80 5.33 9.92 -7.82
CA VAL A 80 4.14 9.97 -8.67
C VAL A 80 4.09 11.32 -9.35
N ALA A 81 3.99 11.29 -10.70
CA ALA A 81 3.81 12.51 -11.49
C ALA A 81 2.33 12.91 -11.43
N ASP A 82 2.08 14.17 -11.20
CA ASP A 82 0.73 14.73 -11.21
C ASP A 82 0.23 14.99 -12.63
#